data_8e267812499070243762c73e08c79317
#
_entry.id   8e267812499070243762c73e08c79317
#
_cell.length_a   1.000
_cell.length_b   1.000
_cell.length_c   1.000
_cell.angle_alpha   90.00
_cell.angle_beta   90.00
_cell.angle_gamma   90.00
#
_symmetry.space_group_name_H-M   'P 1'
#
loop_
_entity.id
_entity.type
_entity.pdbx_description
1 polymer ?
#
loop_
_entity_poly.entity_id
_entity_poly.type
_entity_poly.pdbx_seq_one_letter_code
_entity_poly.pdbx_strand_id
1 'polypeptide(L)' 'CSEGYKKVSLSVQKANPAARLYERLGFKTVRETDEEYVMVCFTSQP' A
#
# COMPACT_ATOMS: atom_id res chain seq x y z
N CYS A 1 -3.64 6.46 5.20
CA CYS A 1 -4.92 6.40 4.49
C CYS A 1 -5.80 7.55 4.88
N SER A 2 -6.68 7.91 3.97
CA SER A 2 -7.57 9.02 4.24
C SER A 2 -8.80 8.58 4.97
N GLU A 3 -9.67 9.54 5.20
CA GLU A 3 -10.93 9.25 5.84
C GLU A 3 -11.95 8.82 4.82
N GLY A 4 -12.96 8.16 5.27
CA GLY A 4 -14.03 7.70 4.44
C GLY A 4 -13.74 6.33 3.89
N TYR A 5 -14.67 5.82 3.12
CA TYR A 5 -14.50 4.51 2.54
C TYR A 5 -13.77 4.65 1.24
N LYS A 6 -12.53 4.36 1.27
CA LYS A 6 -11.76 4.45 0.06
C LYS A 6 -10.76 3.34 -0.02
N LYS A 7 -10.48 2.95 -1.24
CA LYS A 7 -9.43 2.02 -1.50
C LYS A 7 -8.33 2.78 -2.21
N VAL A 8 -7.20 2.86 -1.59
CA VAL A 8 -6.05 3.53 -2.17
C VAL A 8 -5.06 2.48 -2.59
N SER A 9 -4.70 2.46 -3.86
CA SER A 9 -3.75 1.49 -4.36
C SER A 9 -2.55 2.21 -4.94
N LEU A 10 -1.40 1.57 -4.81
CA LEU A 10 -0.18 2.12 -5.36
C LEU A 10 0.77 0.98 -5.68
N SER A 11 1.76 1.28 -6.49
CA SER A 11 2.82 0.32 -6.72
C SER A 11 4.13 0.98 -6.30
N VAL A 12 5.00 0.19 -5.71
CA VAL A 12 6.27 0.69 -5.24
C VAL A 12 7.34 -0.31 -5.62
N GLN A 13 8.46 0.19 -6.11
CA GLN A 13 9.54 -0.67 -6.54
C GLN A 13 10.16 -1.37 -5.34
N LYS A 14 10.56 -2.61 -5.54
CA LYS A 14 11.17 -3.39 -4.46
C LYS A 14 12.44 -2.75 -3.94
N ALA A 15 13.15 -2.07 -4.80
CA ALA A 15 14.38 -1.40 -4.40
C ALA A 15 14.12 -0.13 -3.60
N ASN A 16 12.88 0.30 -3.55
CA ASN A 16 12.55 1.54 -2.87
C ASN A 16 12.24 1.25 -1.42
N PRO A 17 13.00 1.82 -0.47
CA PRO A 17 12.75 1.56 0.95
C PRO A 17 11.42 2.09 1.43
N ALA A 18 10.75 2.92 0.65
CA ALA A 18 9.46 3.45 1.05
C ALA A 18 8.40 2.35 1.18
N ALA A 19 8.66 1.17 0.62
CA ALA A 19 7.70 0.08 0.76
C ALA A 19 7.42 -0.23 2.22
N ARG A 20 8.45 -0.18 3.05
CA ARG A 20 8.27 -0.43 4.48
C ARG A 20 7.44 0.64 5.12
N LEU A 21 7.64 1.86 4.65
CA LEU A 21 6.90 2.98 5.19
C LEU A 21 5.41 2.81 4.92
N TYR A 22 5.09 2.37 3.72
CA TYR A 22 3.69 2.16 3.37
C TYR A 22 3.08 1.05 4.21
N GLU A 23 3.84 0.00 4.49
CA GLU A 23 3.33 -1.05 5.34
C GLU A 23 2.99 -0.53 6.73
N ARG A 24 3.81 0.38 7.22
CA ARG A 24 3.57 0.95 8.53
C ARG A 24 2.35 1.85 8.53
N LEU A 25 2.03 2.40 7.38
CA LEU A 25 0.86 3.25 7.25
C LEU A 25 -0.43 2.46 7.11
N GLY A 26 -0.32 1.17 6.95
CA GLY A 26 -1.50 0.33 6.86
C GLY A 26 -1.73 -0.28 5.49
N PHE A 27 -0.82 -0.06 4.56
CA PHE A 27 -0.93 -0.67 3.24
C PHE A 27 -0.55 -2.13 3.31
N LYS A 28 -1.21 -2.92 2.49
CA LYS A 28 -0.90 -4.34 2.39
C LYS A 28 -0.54 -4.68 0.97
N THR A 29 0.45 -5.54 0.84
CA THR A 29 0.85 -6.00 -0.48
C THR A 29 -0.15 -7.03 -0.95
N VAL A 30 -0.84 -6.73 -2.04
CA VAL A 30 -1.81 -7.65 -2.61
C VAL A 30 -1.27 -8.33 -3.83
N ARG A 31 -0.18 -7.83 -4.36
CA ARG A 31 0.42 -8.43 -5.53
C ARG A 31 1.90 -8.11 -5.53
N GLU A 32 2.67 -9.02 -6.04
CA GLU A 32 4.11 -8.84 -6.09
C GLU A 32 4.58 -9.26 -7.47
N THR A 33 5.33 -8.39 -8.11
CA THR A 33 5.97 -8.70 -9.35
C THR A 33 7.46 -8.83 -9.11
N ASP A 34 8.21 -9.06 -10.18
CA ASP A 34 9.66 -9.20 -10.04
C ASP A 34 10.32 -7.92 -9.55
N GLU A 35 9.70 -6.79 -9.82
CA GLU A 35 10.33 -5.52 -9.53
C GLU A 35 9.53 -4.62 -8.62
N GLU A 36 8.26 -4.92 -8.43
CA GLU A 36 7.38 -4.02 -7.70
C GLU A 36 6.44 -4.76 -6.77
N TYR A 37 5.99 -4.03 -5.77
CA TYR A 37 4.88 -4.48 -4.94
C TYR A 37 3.68 -3.62 -5.26
N VAL A 38 2.53 -4.24 -5.40
CA VAL A 38 1.28 -3.51 -5.51
C VAL A 38 0.63 -3.54 -4.15
N MET A 39 0.43 -2.40 -3.58
CA MET A 39 -0.07 -2.29 -2.22
C MET A 39 -1.39 -1.56 -2.20
N VAL A 40 -2.21 -1.94 -1.27
CA VAL A 40 -3.55 -1.38 -1.14
C VAL A 40 -3.82 -1.07 0.31
N CYS A 41 -4.51 0.01 0.53
CA CYS A 41 -4.96 0.37 1.86
C CYS A 41 -6.45 0.65 1.81
N PHE A 42 -7.18 -0.02 2.67
CA PHE A 42 -8.61 0.23 2.80
C PHE A 42 -8.84 1.12 3.98
N THR A 43 -9.59 2.17 3.80
CA THR A 43 -9.95 3.01 4.90
C THR A 43 -11.38 2.68 5.26
N SER A 44 -11.57 2.12 6.40
CA SER A 44 -12.91 1.90 6.88
C SER A 44 -13.01 2.61 8.20
N GLN A 45 -13.53 3.73 8.16
CA GLN A 45 -13.63 4.56 9.31
C GLN A 45 -14.94 4.39 10.00
N PRO A 46 -14.94 4.14 11.24
CA PRO A 46 -16.21 4.11 11.99
C PRO A 46 -16.84 5.47 12.04
#